data_a5372e248b36f7723e8f288e02f67c42
#
_entry.id   a5372e248b36f7723e8f288e02f67c42
#
_cell.length_a   1.000
_cell.length_b   1.000
_cell.length_c   1.000
_cell.angle_alpha   90.00
_cell.angle_beta   90.00
_cell.angle_gamma   90.00
#
_symmetry.space_group_name_H-M   'P 1'
#
loop_
_entity.id
_entity.type
_entity.pdbx_description
1 polymer ?
#
loop_
_entity_poly.entity_id
_entity_poly.type
_entity_poly.pdbx_seq_one_letter_code
_entity_poly.pdbx_strand_id
1 'polypeptide(L)'
;MQSVGQQKTILHDPDEVLKHSPFHEQVEKHCRLRNWMSWNGYLTASVYDTLASEYFAIRSSCSVMDLTPMEKYRITGPDALKFLNRLVVRDVSNLKPLRVTYVAWCNRQAIKYLSCLQYKQLRSHL
;
A
#
# COMPACT_ATOMS: atom_id res chain seq x y z
N MET A 1 12.23 -4.11 -40.66
CA MET A 1 12.31 -4.24 -39.20
C MET A 1 11.06 -3.65 -38.60
N GLN A 2 10.07 -4.51 -38.31
CA GLN A 2 8.81 -4.06 -37.70
C GLN A 2 9.08 -3.88 -36.20
N SER A 3 8.77 -2.67 -35.70
CA SER A 3 8.77 -2.38 -34.27
C SER A 3 7.72 -3.27 -33.60
N VAL A 4 8.18 -4.20 -32.76
CA VAL A 4 7.30 -4.95 -31.85
C VAL A 4 6.71 -3.93 -30.90
N GLY A 5 5.44 -3.58 -31.16
CA GLY A 5 4.69 -2.73 -30.25
C GLY A 5 4.67 -3.38 -28.86
N GLN A 6 5.24 -2.72 -27.89
CA GLN A 6 5.16 -3.12 -26.50
C GLN A 6 3.69 -3.16 -26.11
N GLN A 7 3.16 -4.35 -25.95
CA GLN A 7 1.79 -4.58 -25.49
C GLN A 7 1.72 -4.10 -24.03
N LYS A 8 1.05 -2.98 -23.81
CA LYS A 8 0.77 -2.41 -22.50
C LYS A 8 -0.18 -3.36 -21.76
N THR A 9 0.35 -4.22 -20.88
CA THR A 9 -0.49 -5.09 -20.06
C THR A 9 -1.08 -4.27 -18.93
N ILE A 10 -2.34 -3.89 -19.05
CA ILE A 10 -3.08 -3.22 -17.97
C ILE A 10 -3.89 -4.31 -17.28
N LEU A 11 -3.52 -4.61 -16.02
CA LEU A 11 -4.23 -5.58 -15.17
C LEU A 11 -5.37 -4.89 -14.42
N HIS A 12 -6.38 -4.41 -15.15
CA HIS A 12 -7.59 -3.83 -14.58
C HIS A 12 -8.78 -4.02 -15.54
N ASP A 13 -9.99 -3.82 -15.03
CA ASP A 13 -11.20 -3.75 -15.84
C ASP A 13 -11.09 -2.56 -16.81
N PRO A 14 -11.25 -2.76 -18.13
CA PRO A 14 -11.16 -1.67 -19.11
C PRO A 14 -12.20 -0.57 -18.90
N ASP A 15 -13.32 -0.85 -18.23
CA ASP A 15 -14.39 0.10 -17.94
C ASP A 15 -14.18 0.85 -16.61
N GLU A 16 -13.15 0.48 -15.82
CA GLU A 16 -12.82 1.15 -14.56
C GLU A 16 -12.10 2.47 -14.79
N VAL A 17 -12.68 3.59 -14.34
CA VAL A 17 -12.02 4.90 -14.33
C VAL A 17 -11.04 4.99 -13.17
N LEU A 18 -9.75 4.79 -13.42
CA LEU A 18 -8.70 4.83 -12.42
C LEU A 18 -8.26 6.26 -12.10
N LYS A 19 -8.04 6.53 -10.82
CA LYS A 19 -7.48 7.78 -10.32
C LYS A 19 -5.96 7.78 -10.46
N HIS A 20 -5.39 8.96 -10.69
CA HIS A 20 -3.95 9.17 -10.58
C HIS A 20 -3.59 9.58 -9.15
N SER A 21 -2.48 9.06 -8.63
CA SER A 21 -1.94 9.54 -7.37
C SER A 21 -1.29 10.93 -7.56
N PRO A 22 -1.07 11.70 -6.49
CA PRO A 22 -0.32 12.97 -6.58
C PRO A 22 1.11 12.81 -7.13
N PHE A 23 1.65 11.59 -7.10
CA PHE A 23 3.00 11.28 -7.58
C PHE A 23 3.02 10.69 -9.00
N HIS A 24 1.85 10.48 -9.60
CA HIS A 24 1.72 9.75 -10.87
C HIS A 24 2.65 10.28 -11.97
N GLU A 25 2.69 11.60 -12.17
CA GLU A 25 3.55 12.21 -13.20
C GLU A 25 5.05 11.93 -12.99
N GLN A 26 5.50 11.84 -11.74
CA GLN A 26 6.89 11.50 -11.42
C GLN A 26 7.13 9.99 -11.59
N VAL A 27 6.19 9.17 -11.14
CA VAL A 27 6.23 7.72 -11.31
C VAL A 27 6.30 7.34 -12.80
N GLU A 28 5.49 7.98 -13.64
CA GLU A 28 5.45 7.72 -15.08
C GLU A 28 6.81 7.96 -15.77
N LYS A 29 7.53 9.03 -15.39
CA LYS A 29 8.85 9.35 -15.93
C LYS A 29 9.87 8.23 -15.69
N HIS A 30 9.73 7.50 -14.59
CA HIS A 30 10.65 6.44 -14.17
C HIS A 30 10.15 5.03 -14.53
N CYS A 31 8.90 4.88 -14.94
CA CYS A 31 8.31 3.59 -15.31
C CYS A 31 8.69 3.19 -16.74
N ARG A 32 9.85 2.56 -16.92
CA ARG A 32 10.39 2.18 -18.25
C ARG A 32 9.52 1.18 -18.97
N LEU A 33 9.00 0.20 -18.26
CA LEU A 33 8.16 -0.86 -18.85
C LEU A 33 6.74 -0.42 -19.13
N ARG A 34 6.30 0.71 -18.56
CA ARG A 34 4.92 1.20 -18.67
C ARG A 34 3.88 0.13 -18.36
N ASN A 35 4.22 -0.74 -17.42
CA ASN A 35 3.34 -1.80 -16.94
C ASN A 35 2.53 -1.27 -15.75
N TRP A 36 1.24 -1.08 -15.97
CA TRP A 36 0.32 -0.46 -15.03
C TRP A 36 -0.70 -1.47 -14.52
N MET A 37 -1.15 -1.28 -13.28
CA MET A 37 -2.20 -2.07 -12.65
C MET A 37 -3.18 -1.17 -11.89
N SER A 38 -4.39 -1.67 -11.66
CA SER A 38 -5.30 -1.08 -10.69
C SER A 38 -4.90 -1.50 -9.27
N TRP A 39 -4.79 -0.53 -8.37
CA TRP A 39 -4.67 -0.78 -6.96
C TRP A 39 -5.61 0.16 -6.20
N ASN A 40 -6.69 -0.38 -5.66
CA ASN A 40 -7.72 0.34 -4.92
C ASN A 40 -8.25 1.59 -5.67
N GLY A 41 -8.54 1.42 -6.97
CA GLY A 41 -9.05 2.49 -7.83
C GLY A 41 -8.01 3.50 -8.31
N TYR A 42 -6.72 3.23 -8.07
CA TYR A 42 -5.62 4.05 -8.59
C TYR A 42 -4.83 3.31 -9.66
N LEU A 43 -4.38 4.07 -10.67
CA LEU A 43 -3.44 3.59 -11.67
C LEU A 43 -2.03 3.62 -11.07
N THR A 44 -1.45 2.44 -10.86
CA THR A 44 -0.13 2.29 -10.24
C THR A 44 0.82 1.51 -11.13
N ALA A 45 2.11 1.80 -11.07
CA ALA A 45 3.11 0.99 -11.75
C ALA A 45 3.24 -0.37 -11.05
N SER A 46 3.08 -1.47 -11.79
CA SER A 46 3.30 -2.81 -11.24
C SER A 46 4.79 -3.15 -11.17
N VAL A 47 5.55 -2.67 -12.13
CA VAL A 47 7.01 -2.80 -12.21
C VAL A 47 7.56 -1.57 -12.92
N TYR A 48 8.61 -0.94 -12.41
CA TYR A 48 9.24 0.23 -13.03
C TYR A 48 10.22 -0.12 -14.13
N ASP A 49 11.07 -1.12 -13.86
CA ASP A 49 12.12 -1.59 -14.79
C ASP A 49 12.10 -3.11 -14.87
N THR A 50 12.79 -3.82 -13.95
CA THR A 50 12.71 -5.27 -13.84
C THR A 50 12.53 -5.69 -12.38
N LEU A 51 11.88 -6.84 -12.16
CA LEU A 51 11.71 -7.37 -10.80
C LEU A 51 13.05 -7.56 -10.08
N ALA A 52 14.09 -7.96 -10.82
CA ALA A 52 15.43 -8.16 -10.27
C ALA A 52 16.06 -6.83 -9.82
N SER A 53 15.98 -5.78 -10.66
CA SER A 53 16.55 -4.47 -10.32
C SER A 53 15.85 -3.86 -9.10
N GLU A 54 14.52 -3.96 -9.02
CA GLU A 54 13.75 -3.47 -7.89
C GLU A 54 14.03 -4.26 -6.61
N TYR A 55 14.12 -5.59 -6.70
CA TYR A 55 14.47 -6.43 -5.56
C TYR A 55 15.85 -6.06 -4.99
N PHE A 56 16.86 -5.91 -5.85
CA PHE A 56 18.20 -5.54 -5.40
C PHE A 56 18.27 -4.10 -4.88
N ALA A 57 17.49 -3.16 -5.45
CA ALA A 57 17.40 -1.81 -4.92
C ALA A 57 16.87 -1.81 -3.48
N ILE A 58 15.81 -2.57 -3.20
CA ILE A 58 15.23 -2.72 -1.85
C ILE A 58 16.24 -3.35 -0.88
N ARG A 59 16.99 -4.35 -1.34
CA ARG A 59 17.91 -5.14 -0.47
C ARG A 59 19.25 -4.47 -0.22
N SER A 60 19.77 -3.72 -1.16
CA SER A 60 21.17 -3.27 -1.17
C SER A 60 21.32 -1.75 -1.29
N SER A 61 20.22 -1.01 -1.44
CA SER A 61 20.25 0.42 -1.65
C SER A 61 19.05 1.07 -0.95
N CYS A 62 18.29 1.89 -1.68
CA CYS A 62 17.11 2.59 -1.17
C CYS A 62 15.98 2.49 -2.19
N SER A 63 14.75 2.40 -1.70
CA SER A 63 13.56 2.44 -2.54
C SER A 63 12.50 3.39 -1.96
N VAL A 64 11.68 3.93 -2.85
CA VAL A 64 10.50 4.73 -2.51
C VAL A 64 9.28 4.04 -3.11
N MET A 65 8.23 3.93 -2.33
CA MET A 65 6.96 3.34 -2.75
C MET A 65 5.83 4.33 -2.55
N ASP A 66 5.01 4.54 -3.59
CA ASP A 66 3.78 5.33 -3.47
C ASP A 66 2.69 4.49 -2.79
N LEU A 67 2.34 4.85 -1.57
CA LEU A 67 1.30 4.20 -0.78
C LEU A 67 -0.05 4.96 -0.82
N THR A 68 -0.23 5.89 -1.76
CA THR A 68 -1.50 6.63 -1.91
C THR A 68 -2.71 5.69 -2.01
N PRO A 69 -2.65 4.55 -2.73
CA PRO A 69 -3.79 3.65 -2.84
C PRO A 69 -4.17 2.91 -1.55
N MET A 70 -3.27 2.86 -0.56
CA MET A 70 -3.60 2.25 0.73
C MET A 70 -4.53 3.14 1.54
N GLU A 71 -5.57 2.55 2.11
CA GLU A 71 -6.46 3.24 3.03
C GLU A 71 -5.74 3.58 4.36
N LYS A 72 -5.98 4.79 4.88
CA LYS A 72 -5.42 5.28 6.13
C LYS A 72 -6.53 5.71 7.07
N TYR A 73 -6.63 5.07 8.21
CA TYR A 73 -7.62 5.36 9.24
C TYR A 73 -6.95 5.93 10.48
N ARG A 74 -7.50 7.03 10.99
CA ARG A 74 -7.13 7.56 12.30
C ARG A 74 -8.18 7.18 13.33
N ILE A 75 -7.80 6.40 14.32
CA ILE A 75 -8.67 5.96 15.41
C ILE A 75 -8.22 6.66 16.69
N THR A 76 -9.09 7.44 17.29
CA THR A 76 -8.81 8.26 18.48
C THR A 76 -9.93 8.13 19.50
N GLY A 77 -9.64 8.49 20.76
CA GLY A 77 -10.62 8.47 21.85
C GLY A 77 -10.22 7.49 22.96
N PRO A 78 -10.92 7.53 24.10
CA PRO A 78 -10.57 6.73 25.28
C PRO A 78 -10.66 5.22 25.02
N ASP A 79 -11.58 4.79 24.17
CA ASP A 79 -11.79 3.37 23.85
C ASP A 79 -11.06 2.90 22.59
N ALA A 80 -10.23 3.76 21.94
CA ALA A 80 -9.56 3.42 20.69
C ALA A 80 -8.75 2.12 20.77
N LEU A 81 -8.00 1.92 21.84
CA LEU A 81 -7.20 0.71 22.04
C LEU A 81 -8.08 -0.54 22.22
N LYS A 82 -9.14 -0.42 23.01
CA LYS A 82 -10.09 -1.51 23.24
C LYS A 82 -10.81 -1.89 21.94
N PHE A 83 -11.21 -0.89 21.16
CA PHE A 83 -11.82 -1.11 19.84
C PHE A 83 -10.84 -1.84 18.91
N LEU A 84 -9.58 -1.38 18.82
CA LEU A 84 -8.58 -2.00 17.96
C LEU A 84 -8.30 -3.45 18.35
N ASN A 85 -8.14 -3.74 19.64
CA ASN A 85 -7.91 -5.11 20.12
C ASN A 85 -9.08 -6.08 19.85
N ARG A 86 -10.30 -5.56 19.65
CA ARG A 86 -11.44 -6.38 19.22
C ARG A 86 -11.49 -6.58 17.70
N LEU A 87 -10.88 -5.68 16.95
CA LEU A 87 -10.92 -5.70 15.50
C LEU A 87 -9.79 -6.55 14.91
N VAL A 88 -8.59 -6.47 15.47
CA VAL A 88 -7.40 -7.12 14.92
C VAL A 88 -7.08 -8.43 15.66
N VAL A 89 -6.43 -9.35 14.93
CA VAL A 89 -6.11 -10.71 15.46
C VAL A 89 -4.92 -10.73 16.41
N ARG A 90 -4.22 -9.61 16.58
CA ARG A 90 -3.05 -9.49 17.47
C ARG A 90 -3.34 -8.49 18.58
N ASP A 91 -2.91 -8.80 19.80
CA ASP A 91 -2.94 -7.83 20.89
C ASP A 91 -1.97 -6.67 20.59
N VAL A 92 -2.52 -5.46 20.51
CA VAL A 92 -1.78 -4.23 20.29
C VAL A 92 -1.63 -3.36 21.54
N SER A 93 -2.05 -3.87 22.72
CA SER A 93 -1.98 -3.15 24.00
C SER A 93 -0.55 -2.74 24.35
N ASN A 94 0.40 -3.64 24.09
CA ASN A 94 1.81 -3.44 24.38
C ASN A 94 2.60 -2.74 23.26
N LEU A 95 1.92 -2.27 22.19
CA LEU A 95 2.58 -1.56 21.13
C LEU A 95 3.10 -0.22 21.64
N LYS A 96 4.42 -0.07 21.65
CA LYS A 96 5.06 1.17 22.10
C LYS A 96 4.78 2.32 21.11
N PRO A 97 4.80 3.57 21.57
CA PRO A 97 4.74 4.74 20.69
C PRO A 97 5.78 4.69 19.58
N LEU A 98 5.44 5.21 18.41
CA LEU A 98 6.28 5.21 17.20
C LEU A 98 6.69 3.81 16.70
N ARG A 99 6.03 2.75 17.18
CA ARG A 99 6.22 1.39 16.69
C ARG A 99 5.08 0.97 15.79
N VAL A 100 5.42 0.19 14.80
CA VAL A 100 4.51 -0.41 13.83
C VAL A 100 4.49 -1.90 14.03
N THR A 101 3.33 -2.52 13.88
CA THR A 101 3.19 -3.97 13.84
C THR A 101 2.28 -4.38 12.71
N TYR A 102 2.58 -5.52 12.12
CA TYR A 102 1.73 -6.11 11.10
C TYR A 102 0.56 -6.82 11.77
N VAL A 103 -0.66 -6.49 11.36
CA VAL A 103 -1.89 -7.08 11.87
C VAL A 103 -2.83 -7.43 10.73
N ALA A 104 -3.75 -8.34 10.98
CA ALA A 104 -4.87 -8.60 10.12
C ALA A 104 -6.18 -8.42 10.90
N TRP A 105 -7.25 -8.10 10.21
CA TRP A 105 -8.59 -8.24 10.75
C TRP A 105 -9.41 -9.18 9.90
N CYS A 106 -10.40 -9.78 10.52
CA CYS A 106 -11.29 -10.75 9.90
C CYS A 106 -12.74 -10.36 10.14
N ASN A 107 -13.62 -10.81 9.26
CA ASN A 107 -15.06 -10.76 9.53
C ASN A 107 -15.46 -11.83 10.57
N ARG A 108 -16.76 -11.90 10.87
CA ARG A 108 -17.31 -12.90 11.82
C ARG A 108 -17.10 -14.35 11.37
N GLN A 109 -16.91 -14.61 10.09
CA GLN A 109 -16.62 -15.92 9.51
C GLN A 109 -15.11 -16.25 9.47
N ALA A 110 -14.27 -15.43 10.14
CA ALA A 110 -12.81 -15.55 10.14
C ALA A 110 -12.18 -15.41 8.74
N ILE A 111 -12.89 -14.83 7.77
CA ILE A 111 -12.34 -14.52 6.46
C ILE A 111 -11.50 -13.26 6.60
N LYS A 112 -10.23 -13.35 6.19
CA LYS A 112 -9.29 -12.23 6.21
C LYS A 112 -9.73 -11.14 5.24
N TYR A 113 -9.96 -9.93 5.75
CA TYR A 113 -10.26 -8.79 4.90
C TYR A 113 -9.03 -8.00 4.48
N LEU A 114 -8.03 -7.83 5.36
CA LEU A 114 -6.88 -7.02 5.04
C LEU A 114 -5.69 -7.28 5.98
N SER A 115 -4.49 -7.20 5.43
CA SER A 115 -3.26 -7.04 6.22
C SER A 115 -2.96 -5.55 6.30
N CYS A 116 -2.80 -5.00 7.50
CA CYS A 116 -2.46 -3.60 7.66
C CYS A 116 -1.27 -3.42 8.61
N LEU A 117 -0.58 -2.32 8.44
CA LEU A 117 0.41 -1.83 9.38
C LEU A 117 -0.30 -0.92 10.37
N GLN A 118 -0.13 -1.19 11.65
CA GLN A 118 -0.65 -0.33 12.71
C GLN A 118 0.47 0.53 13.28
N TYR A 119 0.16 1.80 13.43
CA TYR A 119 1.04 2.81 13.99
C TYR A 119 0.40 3.44 15.22
N LYS A 120 1.14 3.52 16.33
CA LYS A 120 0.73 4.22 17.54
C LYS A 120 1.48 5.54 17.67
N GLN A 121 0.75 6.64 17.55
CA GLN A 121 1.29 7.98 17.78
C GLN A 121 1.05 8.40 19.23
N LEU A 122 2.08 8.95 19.88
CA LEU A 122 1.88 9.71 21.12
C LEU A 122 1.12 10.99 20.78
N ARG A 123 0.07 11.30 21.55
CA ARG A 123 -0.35 12.69 21.64
C ARG A 123 0.74 13.43 22.44
N SER A 124 1.37 14.41 21.82
CA SER A 124 1.96 15.49 22.59
C SER A 124 0.81 16.22 23.26
N HIS A 125 0.67 16.08 24.56
CA HIS A 125 -0.08 17.06 25.34
C HIS A 125 0.77 18.34 25.33
N LEU A 126 0.37 19.31 24.51
CA LEU A 126 0.68 20.71 24.73
C LEU A 126 -0.36 21.26 25.68
#